data_a3a1a02b7b061ef5862f681295c45972
#
_entry.id   a3a1a02b7b061ef5862f681295c45972
#
_cell.length_a   1.000
_cell.length_b   1.000
_cell.length_c   1.000
_cell.angle_alpha   90.00
_cell.angle_beta   90.00
_cell.angle_gamma   90.00
#
_symmetry.space_group_name_H-M   'P 1'
#
loop_
_entity.id
_entity.type
_entity.pdbx_description
1 polymer ?
#
loop_
_entity_poly.entity_id
_entity_poly.type
_entity_poly.pdbx_seq_one_letter_code
_entity_poly.pdbx_strand_id
1 'polypeptide(L)'
;MSIKHSKFRKTMAVLAGVLISAGARAQVPPSHPPVALSGASATQQEAKMAANAATKFTHFRVGSKNVKSIFVDGALVWVGTSGGLVRYDTRDDSYKLFDGKSGLLSNGVFYVGRINGRLTVGTYGGGLSFLDERSGKWNNYNIPEGLGDAFVYDVVAAKNGDVWIATWSGVNRVIGGAFDDRSKWHLYTVENTKGGLPNDWVYGLAEGRNGVIWLATEGGMARFAKGRWDNWNHSRGLGAPYEKVKDSIEFKNDPGRASSHHAKQKEEMGLSNVDVAFNPNYVIALEIDRNGDVWAGTWGGGLSRYDGKRWVSYTTSDGLPGNHIFMLHLGVDGKLWIGTNSGLVTWQNEKFSKPLTVADGLFANNVFAMASSAADDLWVGSYGGVAHLRLGK
;
A
#
# COMPACT_ATOMS: atom_id res chain seq x y z
N MET A 1 11.88 6.10 38.32
CA MET A 1 12.79 5.77 37.19
C MET A 1 12.01 5.97 35.91
N SER A 2 11.81 7.22 35.53
CA SER A 2 10.89 7.60 34.43
C SER A 2 11.44 8.83 33.69
N ILE A 3 12.35 8.69 32.73
CA ILE A 3 12.82 9.82 31.87
C ILE A 3 13.47 9.30 30.54
N LYS A 4 13.01 8.25 29.95
CA LYS A 4 13.56 7.86 28.61
C LYS A 4 12.56 7.87 27.46
N HIS A 5 11.28 8.08 27.67
CA HIS A 5 10.26 8.02 26.60
C HIS A 5 10.02 9.33 25.83
N SER A 6 10.45 10.47 26.36
CA SER A 6 10.16 11.78 25.76
C SER A 6 11.03 12.12 24.52
N LYS A 7 12.26 11.61 24.42
CA LYS A 7 13.16 11.92 23.28
C LYS A 7 12.86 11.10 22.01
N PHE A 8 12.29 9.90 22.18
CA PHE A 8 11.96 9.03 21.02
C PHE A 8 10.79 9.56 20.18
N ARG A 9 9.81 10.22 20.82
CA ARG A 9 8.63 10.77 20.13
C ARG A 9 8.92 11.90 19.16
N LYS A 10 9.97 12.69 19.38
CA LYS A 10 10.30 13.83 18.48
C LYS A 10 11.01 13.41 17.19
N THR A 11 11.74 12.32 17.20
CA THR A 11 12.46 11.82 16.02
C THR A 11 11.54 11.07 15.05
N MET A 12 10.50 10.41 15.57
CA MET A 12 9.52 9.67 14.74
C MET A 12 8.62 10.57 13.88
N ALA A 13 8.28 11.77 14.36
CA ALA A 13 7.43 12.70 13.59
C ALA A 13 8.07 13.17 12.27
N VAL A 14 9.40 13.15 12.17
CA VAL A 14 10.13 13.57 10.96
C VAL A 14 10.10 12.48 9.86
N LEU A 15 10.02 11.21 10.23
CA LEU A 15 10.11 10.10 9.28
C LEU A 15 8.85 9.84 8.47
N ALA A 16 7.73 9.96 9.10
CA ALA A 16 6.47 9.86 8.38
C ALA A 16 6.28 11.01 7.38
N GLY A 17 6.93 12.16 7.64
CA GLY A 17 7.02 13.28 6.72
C GLY A 17 7.74 12.94 5.41
N VAL A 18 8.72 12.03 5.45
CA VAL A 18 9.55 11.74 4.26
C VAL A 18 8.85 10.86 3.23
N LEU A 19 8.01 9.92 3.64
CA LEU A 19 7.11 9.23 2.71
C LEU A 19 6.00 10.16 2.15
N ILE A 20 5.75 11.29 2.84
CA ILE A 20 4.67 12.24 2.51
C ILE A 20 5.22 13.51 1.84
N SER A 21 6.45 13.95 2.13
CA SER A 21 6.98 15.27 1.78
C SER A 21 8.08 15.31 0.71
N ALA A 22 8.48 14.18 0.15
CA ALA A 22 9.36 14.14 -1.02
C ALA A 22 8.61 14.49 -2.33
N GLY A 23 7.69 15.45 -2.25
CA GLY A 23 7.21 16.19 -3.40
C GLY A 23 8.31 17.17 -3.81
N ALA A 24 9.15 16.79 -4.77
CA ALA A 24 9.83 17.80 -5.56
C ALA A 24 8.79 18.84 -5.98
N ARG A 25 9.04 20.12 -5.74
CA ARG A 25 8.29 21.20 -6.36
C ARG A 25 8.37 21.02 -7.87
N ALA A 26 7.43 20.28 -8.45
CA ALA A 26 7.19 20.36 -9.87
C ALA A 26 6.66 21.78 -10.11
N GLN A 27 7.46 22.62 -10.74
CA GLN A 27 6.99 23.88 -11.29
C GLN A 27 5.83 23.55 -12.21
N VAL A 28 4.68 24.13 -11.93
CA VAL A 28 3.53 24.12 -12.83
C VAL A 28 3.95 24.92 -14.06
N PRO A 29 4.01 24.33 -15.26
CA PRO A 29 4.26 25.13 -16.46
C PRO A 29 3.05 26.06 -16.68
N PRO A 30 3.29 27.30 -17.15
CA PRO A 30 2.22 28.24 -17.45
C PRO A 30 1.31 27.66 -18.55
N SER A 31 0.02 27.90 -18.44
CA SER A 31 -1.00 27.56 -19.43
C SER A 31 -0.72 28.32 -20.73
N HIS A 32 -0.26 27.62 -21.76
CA HIS A 32 -0.21 28.17 -23.11
C HIS A 32 -1.48 27.77 -23.87
N PRO A 33 -2.03 28.65 -24.72
CA PRO A 33 -3.16 28.31 -25.59
C PRO A 33 -2.75 27.25 -26.63
N PRO A 34 -3.71 26.49 -27.17
CA PRO A 34 -3.41 25.41 -28.11
C PRO A 34 -2.80 25.97 -29.39
N VAL A 35 -1.61 25.52 -29.71
CA VAL A 35 -0.98 25.73 -31.02
C VAL A 35 -1.61 24.77 -32.00
N ALA A 36 -2.20 25.30 -33.06
CA ALA A 36 -2.72 24.53 -34.17
C ALA A 36 -1.57 23.80 -34.87
N LEU A 37 -1.51 22.47 -34.78
CA LEU A 37 -0.58 21.64 -35.56
C LEU A 37 -1.16 21.36 -36.92
N SER A 38 -0.44 21.78 -37.94
CA SER A 38 -0.71 21.56 -39.37
C SER A 38 -0.65 20.07 -39.72
N GLY A 39 -1.59 19.64 -40.58
CA GLY A 39 -1.86 18.26 -40.96
C GLY A 39 -0.69 17.54 -41.62
N ALA A 40 -0.27 16.47 -40.98
CA ALA A 40 0.33 15.24 -41.54
C ALA A 40 0.39 14.10 -40.53
N SER A 41 -0.17 14.24 -39.30
CA SER A 41 -0.16 13.21 -38.26
C SER A 41 -1.55 12.68 -37.85
N ALA A 42 -2.62 13.14 -38.51
CA ALA A 42 -3.99 12.76 -38.17
C ALA A 42 -4.22 11.24 -38.27
N THR A 43 -3.74 10.61 -39.33
CA THR A 43 -3.96 9.18 -39.55
C THR A 43 -3.22 8.27 -38.58
N GLN A 44 -2.02 8.63 -38.14
CA GLN A 44 -1.32 7.86 -37.09
C GLN A 44 -1.90 8.10 -35.69
N GLN A 45 -2.37 9.31 -35.42
CA GLN A 45 -3.01 9.67 -34.17
C GLN A 45 -4.42 9.09 -34.07
N GLU A 46 -5.18 9.08 -35.20
CA GLU A 46 -6.48 8.39 -35.29
C GLU A 46 -6.36 6.88 -35.21
N ALA A 47 -5.33 6.26 -35.80
CA ALA A 47 -5.05 4.84 -35.66
C ALA A 47 -4.61 4.48 -34.22
N LYS A 48 -3.87 5.37 -33.53
CA LYS A 48 -3.49 5.20 -32.13
C LYS A 48 -4.68 5.42 -31.18
N MET A 49 -5.58 6.35 -31.52
CA MET A 49 -6.84 6.56 -30.83
C MET A 49 -7.82 5.41 -31.05
N ALA A 50 -7.89 4.85 -32.25
CA ALA A 50 -8.72 3.68 -32.57
C ALA A 50 -8.19 2.40 -31.90
N ALA A 51 -6.87 2.22 -31.79
CA ALA A 51 -6.26 1.11 -31.06
C ALA A 51 -6.46 1.24 -29.54
N ASN A 52 -6.64 2.46 -29.02
CA ASN A 52 -6.97 2.74 -27.63
C ASN A 52 -8.48 2.84 -27.34
N ALA A 53 -9.35 2.65 -28.33
CA ALA A 53 -10.81 2.74 -28.17
C ALA A 53 -11.39 1.68 -27.21
N ALA A 54 -10.61 0.65 -26.87
CA ALA A 54 -11.00 -0.40 -25.95
C ALA A 54 -10.82 -0.04 -24.47
N THR A 55 -10.01 0.99 -24.14
CA THR A 55 -9.73 1.36 -22.75
C THR A 55 -10.08 2.81 -22.51
N LYS A 56 -11.01 3.05 -21.56
CA LYS A 56 -11.44 4.40 -21.19
C LYS A 56 -10.87 4.78 -19.82
N PHE A 57 -10.19 5.92 -19.76
CA PHE A 57 -9.70 6.51 -18.52
C PHE A 57 -10.53 7.72 -18.12
N THR A 58 -10.84 7.82 -16.84
CA THR A 58 -11.39 9.02 -16.21
C THR A 58 -10.53 9.38 -15.02
N HIS A 59 -10.10 10.63 -14.92
CA HIS A 59 -9.21 11.09 -13.86
C HIS A 59 -9.98 11.87 -12.81
N PHE A 60 -9.72 11.56 -11.54
CA PHE A 60 -10.21 12.29 -10.37
C PHE A 60 -9.04 12.92 -9.64
N ARG A 61 -9.01 14.24 -9.55
CA ARG A 61 -7.98 14.95 -8.79
C ARG A 61 -8.33 14.97 -7.32
N VAL A 62 -7.35 14.65 -6.48
CA VAL A 62 -7.45 14.78 -5.01
C VAL A 62 -6.50 15.86 -4.48
N GLY A 63 -6.18 16.83 -5.33
CA GLY A 63 -5.23 17.91 -5.07
C GLY A 63 -3.78 17.41 -5.11
N SER A 64 -2.94 17.91 -4.22
CA SER A 64 -1.54 17.47 -4.06
C SER A 64 -1.40 16.28 -3.10
N LYS A 65 -2.48 15.55 -2.84
CA LYS A 65 -2.51 14.46 -1.86
C LYS A 65 -2.17 13.13 -2.51
N ASN A 66 -1.44 12.28 -1.78
CA ASN A 66 -1.17 10.93 -2.22
C ASN A 66 -2.36 10.04 -1.92
N VAL A 67 -2.76 9.23 -2.87
CA VAL A 67 -3.74 8.15 -2.66
C VAL A 67 -3.01 6.98 -2.00
N LYS A 68 -3.53 6.51 -0.87
CA LYS A 68 -2.94 5.45 -0.06
C LYS A 68 -3.75 4.15 -0.09
N SER A 69 -5.06 4.27 -0.21
CA SER A 69 -5.97 3.14 -0.27
C SER A 69 -7.22 3.49 -1.08
N ILE A 70 -7.83 2.49 -1.68
CA ILE A 70 -9.10 2.61 -2.41
C ILE A 70 -9.97 1.43 -2.01
N PHE A 71 -11.25 1.70 -1.76
CA PHE A 71 -12.25 0.68 -1.49
C PHE A 71 -13.51 0.96 -2.30
N VAL A 72 -13.94 0.00 -3.11
CA VAL A 72 -15.17 0.08 -3.90
C VAL A 72 -16.28 -0.62 -3.14
N ASP A 73 -17.38 0.11 -2.89
CA ASP A 73 -18.53 -0.33 -2.13
C ASP A 73 -19.82 -0.06 -2.95
N GLY A 74 -20.13 -0.93 -3.88
CA GLY A 74 -21.18 -0.74 -4.86
C GLY A 74 -20.92 0.48 -5.74
N ALA A 75 -21.81 1.48 -5.70
CA ALA A 75 -21.65 2.74 -6.43
C ALA A 75 -20.73 3.75 -5.73
N LEU A 76 -20.31 3.48 -4.50
CA LEU A 76 -19.42 4.35 -3.74
C LEU A 76 -17.97 3.91 -3.88
N VAL A 77 -17.10 4.87 -4.13
CA VAL A 77 -15.65 4.66 -4.12
C VAL A 77 -15.04 5.50 -3.01
N TRP A 78 -14.40 4.84 -2.07
CA TRP A 78 -13.76 5.45 -0.94
C TRP A 78 -12.26 5.53 -1.19
N VAL A 79 -11.70 6.74 -1.11
CA VAL A 79 -10.30 7.00 -1.43
C VAL A 79 -9.61 7.58 -0.21
N GLY A 80 -8.72 6.80 0.39
CA GLY A 80 -7.85 7.22 1.48
C GLY A 80 -6.66 8.01 0.95
N THR A 81 -6.49 9.22 1.47
CA THR A 81 -5.41 10.13 1.05
C THR A 81 -4.61 10.67 2.23
N SER A 82 -3.51 11.36 1.95
CA SER A 82 -2.76 12.13 2.97
C SER A 82 -3.49 13.39 3.46
N GLY A 83 -4.68 13.68 2.95
CA GLY A 83 -5.49 14.87 3.29
C GLY A 83 -6.90 14.58 3.75
N GLY A 84 -7.24 13.31 3.96
CA GLY A 84 -8.56 12.86 4.40
C GLY A 84 -9.04 11.66 3.61
N LEU A 85 -10.27 11.25 3.92
CA LEU A 85 -11.01 10.23 3.19
C LEU A 85 -11.98 10.91 2.23
N VAL A 86 -11.91 10.58 0.96
CA VAL A 86 -12.87 11.05 -0.06
C VAL A 86 -13.86 9.93 -0.34
N ARG A 87 -15.15 10.21 -0.24
CA ARG A 87 -16.22 9.37 -0.79
C ARG A 87 -16.66 9.96 -2.14
N TYR A 88 -16.56 9.17 -3.19
CA TYR A 88 -17.05 9.50 -4.52
C TYR A 88 -18.25 8.60 -4.85
N ASP A 89 -19.32 9.18 -5.38
CA ASP A 89 -20.51 8.46 -5.83
C ASP A 89 -20.53 8.42 -7.36
N THR A 90 -20.46 7.22 -7.92
CA THR A 90 -20.40 7.01 -9.38
C THR A 90 -21.73 7.25 -10.09
N ARG A 91 -22.83 7.45 -9.36
CA ARG A 91 -24.17 7.65 -9.93
C ARG A 91 -24.41 9.09 -10.38
N ASP A 92 -23.83 10.02 -9.66
CA ASP A 92 -24.06 11.47 -9.85
C ASP A 92 -22.79 12.31 -9.87
N ASP A 93 -21.62 11.66 -9.85
CA ASP A 93 -20.29 12.28 -9.80
C ASP A 93 -20.05 13.17 -8.58
N SER A 94 -20.86 13.02 -7.51
CA SER A 94 -20.68 13.76 -6.29
C SER A 94 -19.55 13.22 -5.42
N TYR A 95 -18.93 14.10 -4.64
CA TYR A 95 -17.91 13.69 -3.69
C TYR A 95 -18.06 14.38 -2.34
N LYS A 96 -17.61 13.72 -1.28
CA LYS A 96 -17.56 14.25 0.08
C LYS A 96 -16.21 13.95 0.70
N LEU A 97 -15.57 14.96 1.29
CA LEU A 97 -14.34 14.83 2.06
C LEU A 97 -14.68 14.64 3.54
N PHE A 98 -14.03 13.67 4.17
CA PHE A 98 -14.01 13.47 5.62
C PHE A 98 -12.57 13.72 6.10
N ASP A 99 -12.42 14.61 7.06
CA ASP A 99 -11.15 15.06 7.64
C ASP A 99 -11.31 15.30 9.14
N GLY A 100 -10.36 15.97 9.77
CA GLY A 100 -10.45 16.35 11.19
C GLY A 100 -11.68 17.15 11.55
N LYS A 101 -12.24 17.94 10.62
CA LYS A 101 -13.50 18.70 10.86
C LYS A 101 -14.73 17.79 10.86
N SER A 102 -14.62 16.64 10.21
CA SER A 102 -15.67 15.61 10.19
C SER A 102 -15.57 14.62 11.35
N GLY A 103 -14.58 14.76 12.25
CA GLY A 103 -14.37 13.92 13.42
C GLY A 103 -13.34 12.80 13.27
N LEU A 104 -12.62 12.73 12.14
CA LEU A 104 -11.40 11.90 12.04
C LEU A 104 -10.31 12.50 12.93
N LEU A 105 -9.58 11.65 13.65
CA LEU A 105 -8.47 12.08 14.51
C LEU A 105 -7.20 12.43 13.74
N SER A 106 -7.11 12.00 12.47
CA SER A 106 -6.01 12.33 11.55
C SER A 106 -6.49 12.36 10.12
N ASN A 107 -5.89 13.24 9.31
CA ASN A 107 -6.21 13.35 7.88
C ASN A 107 -5.44 12.33 7.02
N GLY A 108 -4.36 11.75 7.51
CA GLY A 108 -3.62 10.72 6.78
C GLY A 108 -4.36 9.39 6.86
N VAL A 109 -4.98 8.94 5.76
CA VAL A 109 -5.73 7.68 5.70
C VAL A 109 -4.90 6.66 4.92
N PHE A 110 -4.53 5.55 5.59
CA PHE A 110 -3.76 4.44 4.98
C PHE A 110 -4.62 3.25 4.60
N TYR A 111 -5.66 2.99 5.37
CA TYR A 111 -6.58 1.89 5.15
C TYR A 111 -8.02 2.40 5.04
N VAL A 112 -8.78 1.84 4.13
CA VAL A 112 -10.24 1.98 4.08
C VAL A 112 -10.86 0.66 3.63
N GLY A 113 -11.90 0.22 4.35
CA GLY A 113 -12.61 -1.02 4.06
C GLY A 113 -13.83 -1.19 4.95
N ARG A 114 -14.47 -2.35 4.92
CA ARG A 114 -15.56 -2.71 5.84
C ARG A 114 -15.13 -3.80 6.80
N ILE A 115 -15.27 -3.53 8.09
CA ILE A 115 -15.06 -4.50 9.16
C ILE A 115 -16.38 -4.66 9.91
N ASN A 116 -16.89 -5.88 10.00
CA ASN A 116 -18.18 -6.17 10.61
C ASN A 116 -19.32 -5.29 10.04
N GLY A 117 -19.31 -5.06 8.72
CA GLY A 117 -20.30 -4.24 8.00
C GLY A 117 -20.15 -2.74 8.17
N ARG A 118 -19.25 -2.24 9.05
CA ARG A 118 -19.00 -0.82 9.27
C ARG A 118 -17.85 -0.31 8.42
N LEU A 119 -18.01 0.86 7.81
CA LEU A 119 -16.90 1.53 7.13
C LEU A 119 -15.81 1.83 8.15
N THR A 120 -14.61 1.38 7.86
CA THR A 120 -13.45 1.40 8.76
C THR A 120 -12.28 2.09 8.10
N VAL A 121 -11.59 2.93 8.86
CA VAL A 121 -10.44 3.71 8.38
C VAL A 121 -9.28 3.53 9.34
N GLY A 122 -8.11 3.16 8.81
CA GLY A 122 -6.83 3.19 9.51
C GLY A 122 -6.09 4.48 9.18
N THR A 123 -5.58 5.18 10.20
CA THR A 123 -5.03 6.52 10.02
C THR A 123 -3.58 6.67 10.49
N TYR A 124 -2.95 7.73 10.04
CA TYR A 124 -1.62 8.18 10.44
C TYR A 124 -1.72 9.01 11.72
N GLY A 125 -1.59 8.36 12.87
CA GLY A 125 -1.57 9.00 14.19
C GLY A 125 -2.94 9.23 14.85
N GLY A 126 -4.04 8.82 14.21
CA GLY A 126 -5.40 8.91 14.77
C GLY A 126 -6.03 7.56 15.14
N GLY A 127 -5.28 6.47 14.98
CA GLY A 127 -5.78 5.13 15.29
C GLY A 127 -6.72 4.56 14.23
N LEU A 128 -7.63 3.71 14.68
CA LEU A 128 -8.68 3.06 13.89
C LEU A 128 -10.01 3.76 14.12
N SER A 129 -10.74 4.07 13.04
CA SER A 129 -12.00 4.80 13.11
C SER A 129 -13.10 4.04 12.36
N PHE A 130 -14.29 3.95 12.96
CA PHE A 130 -15.50 3.38 12.35
C PHE A 130 -16.53 4.48 12.11
N LEU A 131 -17.04 4.59 10.90
CA LEU A 131 -18.11 5.52 10.58
C LEU A 131 -19.48 4.92 10.93
N ASP A 132 -20.23 5.60 11.76
CA ASP A 132 -21.69 5.43 11.81
C ASP A 132 -22.32 6.23 10.65
N GLU A 133 -22.68 5.51 9.59
CA GLU A 133 -23.20 6.11 8.36
C GLU A 133 -24.58 6.78 8.55
N ARG A 134 -25.31 6.44 9.63
CA ARG A 134 -26.60 7.06 9.94
C ARG A 134 -26.45 8.43 10.59
N SER A 135 -25.56 8.51 11.59
CA SER A 135 -25.31 9.76 12.32
C SER A 135 -24.20 10.60 11.70
N GLY A 136 -23.37 10.03 10.83
CA GLY A 136 -22.17 10.65 10.28
C GLY A 136 -21.03 10.80 11.29
N LYS A 137 -21.13 10.16 12.47
CA LYS A 137 -20.14 10.25 13.53
C LYS A 137 -19.09 9.13 13.43
N TRP A 138 -17.87 9.43 13.89
CA TRP A 138 -16.78 8.48 13.98
C TRP A 138 -16.63 7.95 15.39
N ASN A 139 -16.53 6.61 15.51
CA ASN A 139 -16.10 5.92 16.73
C ASN A 139 -14.62 5.59 16.56
N ASN A 140 -13.78 6.13 17.42
CA ASN A 140 -12.34 6.05 17.31
C ASN A 140 -11.76 5.09 18.37
N TYR A 141 -10.83 4.23 17.97
CA TYR A 141 -10.07 3.34 18.82
C TYR A 141 -8.58 3.69 18.68
N ASN A 142 -7.92 3.90 19.81
CA ASN A 142 -6.53 4.31 19.85
C ASN A 142 -5.78 3.52 20.95
N ILE A 143 -4.62 3.99 21.40
CA ILE A 143 -3.80 3.32 22.41
C ILE A 143 -4.57 3.06 23.73
N PRO A 144 -5.39 4.00 24.27
CA PRO A 144 -6.18 3.72 25.47
C PRO A 144 -7.17 2.57 25.30
N GLU A 145 -7.77 2.43 24.11
CA GLU A 145 -8.73 1.37 23.82
C GLU A 145 -8.05 0.02 23.51
N GLY A 146 -6.77 0.01 23.17
CA GLY A 146 -6.05 -1.24 23.01
C GLY A 146 -5.06 -1.34 21.88
N LEU A 147 -4.99 -0.34 21.00
CA LEU A 147 -4.01 -0.33 19.94
C LEU A 147 -2.57 -0.30 20.48
N GLY A 148 -1.67 -0.98 19.83
CA GLY A 148 -0.23 -0.89 20.09
C GLY A 148 0.32 0.48 19.71
N ASP A 149 -0.23 1.09 18.66
CA ASP A 149 0.16 2.40 18.16
C ASP A 149 -0.98 3.10 17.43
N ALA A 150 -0.92 4.43 17.38
CA ALA A 150 -1.91 5.27 16.68
C ALA A 150 -1.75 5.27 15.14
N PHE A 151 -0.68 4.69 14.62
CA PHE A 151 -0.43 4.56 13.18
C PHE A 151 -0.93 3.20 12.69
N VAL A 152 -2.09 3.20 12.02
CA VAL A 152 -2.74 2.00 11.50
C VAL A 152 -2.59 1.95 9.98
N TYR A 153 -1.88 0.93 9.49
CA TYR A 153 -1.56 0.79 8.06
C TYR A 153 -2.50 -0.13 7.32
N ASP A 154 -2.94 -1.20 7.97
CA ASP A 154 -3.78 -2.21 7.33
C ASP A 154 -4.65 -2.94 8.36
N VAL A 155 -5.78 -3.49 7.92
CA VAL A 155 -6.73 -4.23 8.77
C VAL A 155 -7.30 -5.41 8.00
N VAL A 156 -7.28 -6.59 8.61
CA VAL A 156 -7.90 -7.79 8.06
C VAL A 156 -8.93 -8.35 9.05
N ALA A 157 -10.17 -8.52 8.57
CA ALA A 157 -11.19 -9.32 9.24
C ALA A 157 -10.99 -10.78 8.83
N ALA A 158 -10.46 -11.58 9.73
CA ALA A 158 -10.22 -12.98 9.49
C ALA A 158 -11.54 -13.80 9.50
N LYS A 159 -11.58 -14.90 8.75
CA LYS A 159 -12.76 -15.76 8.62
C LYS A 159 -13.25 -16.36 9.93
N ASN A 160 -12.38 -16.46 10.94
CA ASN A 160 -12.75 -16.92 12.28
C ASN A 160 -13.40 -15.81 13.13
N GLY A 161 -13.62 -14.62 12.58
CA GLY A 161 -14.21 -13.47 13.25
C GLY A 161 -13.20 -12.55 13.95
N ASP A 162 -11.92 -12.92 14.05
CA ASP A 162 -10.90 -12.06 14.63
C ASP A 162 -10.56 -10.91 13.67
N VAL A 163 -10.17 -9.78 14.23
CA VAL A 163 -9.67 -8.65 13.44
C VAL A 163 -8.20 -8.40 13.76
N TRP A 164 -7.38 -8.37 12.72
CA TRP A 164 -5.96 -8.07 12.82
C TRP A 164 -5.69 -6.65 12.32
N ILE A 165 -4.85 -5.91 13.05
CA ILE A 165 -4.59 -4.49 12.82
C ILE A 165 -3.08 -4.27 12.80
N ALA A 166 -2.54 -3.88 11.64
CA ALA A 166 -1.14 -3.57 11.43
C ALA A 166 -0.81 -2.17 11.95
N THR A 167 0.21 -2.05 12.80
CA THR A 167 0.63 -0.76 13.38
C THR A 167 2.14 -0.58 13.35
N TRP A 168 2.63 0.60 13.76
CA TRP A 168 4.07 0.85 13.93
C TRP A 168 4.67 0.23 15.19
N SER A 169 3.87 -0.27 16.10
CA SER A 169 4.36 -0.89 17.34
C SER A 169 3.81 -2.31 17.47
N GLY A 170 3.89 -3.08 16.39
CA GLY A 170 3.44 -4.45 16.33
C GLY A 170 2.11 -4.62 15.61
N VAL A 171 1.49 -5.78 15.83
CA VAL A 171 0.18 -6.13 15.27
C VAL A 171 -0.80 -6.43 16.39
N ASN A 172 -1.98 -5.82 16.35
CA ASN A 172 -3.07 -6.18 17.23
C ASN A 172 -3.93 -7.29 16.63
N ARG A 173 -4.44 -8.16 17.50
CA ARG A 173 -5.52 -9.10 17.22
C ARG A 173 -6.67 -8.83 18.18
N VAL A 174 -7.85 -8.54 17.64
CA VAL A 174 -9.09 -8.35 18.40
C VAL A 174 -9.93 -9.61 18.23
N ILE A 175 -10.01 -10.42 19.29
CA ILE A 175 -10.71 -11.70 19.27
C ILE A 175 -12.21 -11.49 18.98
N GLY A 176 -12.75 -12.19 17.97
CA GLY A 176 -14.13 -12.08 17.56
C GLY A 176 -14.56 -10.67 17.10
N GLY A 177 -13.63 -9.78 16.83
CA GLY A 177 -13.92 -8.39 16.48
C GLY A 177 -14.64 -7.60 17.57
N ALA A 178 -14.48 -7.98 18.84
CA ALA A 178 -15.11 -7.36 19.99
C ALA A 178 -14.31 -6.11 20.45
N PHE A 179 -14.43 -5.03 19.68
CA PHE A 179 -13.63 -3.81 19.88
C PHE A 179 -13.88 -3.11 21.21
N ASP A 180 -15.07 -3.24 21.77
CA ASP A 180 -15.46 -2.58 23.03
C ASP A 180 -15.05 -3.38 24.28
N ASP A 181 -14.52 -4.60 24.10
CA ASP A 181 -13.99 -5.44 25.16
C ASP A 181 -12.45 -5.43 25.15
N ARG A 182 -11.85 -4.66 26.05
CA ARG A 182 -10.39 -4.52 26.17
C ARG A 182 -9.67 -5.87 26.39
N SER A 183 -10.33 -6.85 27.02
CA SER A 183 -9.77 -8.18 27.27
C SER A 183 -9.57 -9.01 26.00
N LYS A 184 -10.20 -8.62 24.89
CA LYS A 184 -10.11 -9.26 23.57
C LYS A 184 -8.97 -8.70 22.70
N TRP A 185 -8.33 -7.62 23.15
CA TRP A 185 -7.23 -7.02 22.44
C TRP A 185 -5.89 -7.65 22.84
N HIS A 186 -5.20 -8.23 21.87
CA HIS A 186 -3.87 -8.80 22.04
C HIS A 186 -2.89 -8.04 21.13
N LEU A 187 -1.77 -7.62 21.69
CA LEU A 187 -0.68 -7.00 20.95
C LEU A 187 0.49 -8.00 20.81
N TYR A 188 0.94 -8.20 19.59
CA TYR A 188 2.14 -8.97 19.28
C TYR A 188 3.25 -8.03 18.82
N THR A 189 4.43 -8.19 19.41
CA THR A 189 5.64 -7.41 19.13
C THR A 189 6.83 -8.35 18.90
N VAL A 190 7.94 -7.83 18.41
CA VAL A 190 9.21 -8.57 18.33
C VAL A 190 9.56 -9.20 19.66
N GLU A 191 9.43 -8.43 20.76
CA GLU A 191 9.80 -8.87 22.10
C GLU A 191 8.94 -10.05 22.59
N ASN A 192 7.60 -9.88 22.59
CA ASN A 192 6.71 -10.91 23.16
C ASN A 192 6.51 -12.13 22.26
N THR A 193 6.84 -12.03 20.96
CA THR A 193 6.89 -13.16 20.03
C THR A 193 8.27 -13.82 19.99
N LYS A 194 9.26 -13.31 20.76
CA LYS A 194 10.65 -13.78 20.77
C LYS A 194 11.28 -13.79 19.38
N GLY A 195 11.05 -12.75 18.59
CA GLY A 195 11.52 -12.61 17.22
C GLY A 195 10.68 -13.35 16.19
N GLY A 196 9.53 -13.91 16.55
CA GLY A 196 8.59 -14.49 15.60
C GLY A 196 8.01 -13.43 14.65
N LEU A 197 7.67 -12.25 15.17
CA LEU A 197 7.49 -11.03 14.38
C LEU A 197 8.88 -10.43 14.14
N PRO A 198 9.35 -10.26 12.89
CA PRO A 198 10.73 -9.84 12.62
C PRO A 198 10.98 -8.34 12.83
N ASN A 199 9.92 -7.54 12.84
CA ASN A 199 9.96 -6.09 13.09
C ASN A 199 8.60 -5.59 13.57
N ASP A 200 8.58 -4.57 14.46
CA ASP A 200 7.33 -4.01 14.99
C ASP A 200 6.60 -3.09 14.00
N TRP A 201 7.26 -2.66 12.93
CA TRP A 201 6.61 -1.87 11.88
C TRP A 201 5.95 -2.81 10.88
N VAL A 202 4.62 -2.97 11.03
CA VAL A 202 3.78 -3.84 10.19
C VAL A 202 3.00 -2.99 9.21
N TYR A 203 3.15 -3.27 7.91
CA TYR A 203 2.56 -2.47 6.82
C TYR A 203 1.40 -3.14 6.11
N GLY A 204 1.36 -4.47 6.09
CA GLY A 204 0.33 -5.20 5.37
C GLY A 204 -0.02 -6.52 6.04
N LEU A 205 -1.27 -6.94 5.85
CA LEU A 205 -1.86 -8.16 6.39
C LEU A 205 -2.59 -8.92 5.29
N ALA A 206 -2.54 -10.24 5.31
CA ALA A 206 -3.38 -11.07 4.46
C ALA A 206 -3.75 -12.37 5.17
N GLU A 207 -5.00 -12.81 5.01
CA GLU A 207 -5.44 -14.12 5.48
C GLU A 207 -5.28 -15.17 4.37
N GLY A 208 -4.42 -16.13 4.61
CA GLY A 208 -4.23 -17.30 3.75
C GLY A 208 -5.21 -18.42 4.04
N ARG A 209 -4.92 -19.57 3.46
CA ARG A 209 -5.74 -20.78 3.69
C ARG A 209 -5.68 -21.20 5.17
N ASN A 210 -6.77 -21.78 5.67
CA ASN A 210 -6.88 -22.35 7.03
C ASN A 210 -6.61 -21.32 8.16
N GLY A 211 -6.94 -20.04 7.96
CA GLY A 211 -6.80 -18.98 8.97
C GLY A 211 -5.36 -18.59 9.29
N VAL A 212 -4.44 -18.86 8.37
CA VAL A 212 -3.05 -18.39 8.47
C VAL A 212 -3.01 -16.90 8.19
N ILE A 213 -2.40 -16.13 9.06
CA ILE A 213 -2.19 -14.68 8.85
C ILE A 213 -0.75 -14.44 8.42
N TRP A 214 -0.60 -13.75 7.31
CA TRP A 214 0.67 -13.27 6.79
C TRP A 214 0.81 -11.78 7.06
N LEU A 215 2.03 -11.36 7.37
CA LEU A 215 2.35 -9.99 7.75
C LEU A 215 3.56 -9.50 6.95
N ALA A 216 3.41 -8.34 6.33
CA ALA A 216 4.50 -7.60 5.69
C ALA A 216 5.07 -6.60 6.68
N THR A 217 6.37 -6.66 6.93
CA THR A 217 7.04 -5.80 7.92
C THR A 217 8.27 -5.13 7.34
N GLU A 218 8.86 -4.21 8.08
CA GLU A 218 10.13 -3.58 7.70
C GLU A 218 11.36 -4.52 7.87
N GLY A 219 11.18 -5.62 8.58
CA GLY A 219 12.21 -6.65 8.79
C GLY A 219 12.02 -7.92 7.95
N GLY A 220 11.07 -7.93 7.03
CA GLY A 220 10.71 -9.08 6.21
C GLY A 220 9.26 -9.49 6.33
N MET A 221 9.00 -10.76 6.06
CA MET A 221 7.67 -11.37 6.14
C MET A 221 7.54 -12.19 7.42
N ALA A 222 6.34 -12.16 8.03
CA ALA A 222 5.98 -13.07 9.10
C ALA A 222 4.73 -13.88 8.75
N ARG A 223 4.58 -15.03 9.41
CA ARG A 223 3.41 -15.88 9.34
C ARG A 223 2.98 -16.31 10.73
N PHE A 224 1.71 -16.11 11.05
CA PHE A 224 1.10 -16.64 12.25
C PHE A 224 0.13 -17.77 11.90
N ALA A 225 0.34 -18.94 12.47
CA ALA A 225 -0.50 -20.11 12.23
C ALA A 225 -0.63 -20.96 13.51
N LYS A 226 -1.84 -21.20 13.97
CA LYS A 226 -2.13 -22.05 15.15
C LYS A 226 -1.27 -21.70 16.38
N GLY A 227 -1.12 -20.43 16.68
CA GLY A 227 -0.34 -19.93 17.83
C GLY A 227 1.17 -19.92 17.63
N ARG A 228 1.68 -20.24 16.45
CA ARG A 228 3.11 -20.25 16.13
C ARG A 228 3.46 -19.20 15.10
N TRP A 229 4.68 -18.68 15.22
CA TRP A 229 5.27 -17.69 14.34
C TRP A 229 6.38 -18.30 13.50
N ASP A 230 6.42 -17.96 12.22
CA ASP A 230 7.55 -18.16 11.32
C ASP A 230 7.86 -16.83 10.63
N ASN A 231 9.10 -16.61 10.20
CA ASN A 231 9.47 -15.42 9.43
C ASN A 231 10.50 -15.68 8.35
N TRP A 232 10.60 -14.74 7.42
CA TRP A 232 11.56 -14.74 6.32
C TRP A 232 12.06 -13.32 6.07
N ASN A 233 13.36 -13.22 5.81
CA ASN A 233 14.02 -11.98 5.44
C ASN A 233 14.93 -12.22 4.23
N HIS A 234 15.73 -11.24 3.86
CA HIS A 234 16.63 -11.33 2.71
C HIS A 234 17.63 -12.50 2.81
N SER A 235 18.18 -12.76 3.99
CA SER A 235 19.09 -13.90 4.20
C SER A 235 18.42 -15.26 4.02
N ARG A 236 17.10 -15.32 3.99
CA ARG A 236 16.27 -16.50 3.76
C ARG A 236 15.56 -16.47 2.39
N GLY A 237 16.08 -15.66 1.46
CA GLY A 237 15.67 -15.62 0.05
C GLY A 237 14.60 -14.60 -0.32
N LEU A 238 14.15 -13.74 0.60
CA LEU A 238 13.20 -12.67 0.31
C LEU A 238 13.89 -11.50 -0.42
N GLY A 239 13.31 -11.05 -1.52
CA GLY A 239 13.84 -9.95 -2.34
C GLY A 239 15.08 -10.37 -3.16
N ALA A 240 15.26 -9.75 -4.30
CA ALA A 240 16.43 -10.00 -5.15
C ALA A 240 17.70 -9.45 -4.50
N PRO A 241 18.87 -10.10 -4.74
CA PRO A 241 20.14 -9.57 -4.26
C PRO A 241 20.49 -8.25 -4.94
N TYR A 242 21.24 -7.38 -4.24
CA TYR A 242 21.63 -6.06 -4.72
C TYR A 242 22.30 -6.11 -6.11
N GLU A 243 23.19 -7.07 -6.32
CA GLU A 243 23.91 -7.22 -7.59
C GLU A 243 22.99 -7.44 -8.82
N LYS A 244 21.78 -8.01 -8.60
CA LYS A 244 20.78 -8.20 -9.67
C LYS A 244 20.03 -6.91 -10.02
N VAL A 245 19.95 -5.94 -9.11
CA VAL A 245 19.07 -4.75 -9.24
C VAL A 245 19.82 -3.41 -9.27
N LYS A 246 21.10 -3.38 -8.89
CA LYS A 246 21.89 -2.15 -8.67
C LYS A 246 21.84 -1.15 -9.84
N ASP A 247 21.87 -1.65 -11.08
CA ASP A 247 21.91 -0.81 -12.28
C ASP A 247 20.50 -0.37 -12.74
N SER A 248 19.45 -0.80 -12.06
CA SER A 248 18.04 -0.54 -12.41
C SER A 248 17.24 0.13 -11.29
N ILE A 249 17.91 0.57 -10.21
CA ILE A 249 17.27 1.32 -9.13
C ILE A 249 17.28 2.81 -9.48
N GLU A 250 16.17 3.28 -10.03
CA GLU A 250 15.99 4.70 -10.38
C GLU A 250 15.31 5.53 -9.29
N PHE A 251 14.60 4.88 -8.37
CA PHE A 251 13.86 5.55 -7.30
C PHE A 251 14.82 6.13 -6.26
N LYS A 252 14.75 7.47 -6.07
CA LYS A 252 15.76 8.21 -5.27
C LYS A 252 15.43 8.34 -3.79
N ASN A 253 14.21 8.01 -3.38
CA ASN A 253 13.79 8.15 -1.98
C ASN A 253 14.30 6.96 -1.16
N ASP A 254 15.51 7.10 -0.61
CA ASP A 254 16.08 6.12 0.31
C ASP A 254 15.70 6.46 1.76
N PRO A 255 14.88 5.63 2.43
CA PRO A 255 14.54 5.83 3.83
C PRO A 255 15.77 5.87 4.74
N GLY A 256 16.85 5.17 4.39
CA GLY A 256 18.11 5.16 5.14
C GLY A 256 18.78 6.52 5.24
N ARG A 257 18.52 7.44 4.31
CA ARG A 257 19.04 8.81 4.36
C ARG A 257 18.25 9.73 5.30
N ALA A 258 17.01 9.38 5.57
CA ALA A 258 16.09 10.20 6.37
C ALA A 258 15.91 9.68 7.80
N SER A 259 16.33 8.47 8.08
CA SER A 259 16.06 7.76 9.32
C SER A 259 17.26 6.96 9.81
N SER A 260 17.63 7.20 11.06
CA SER A 260 18.64 6.38 11.74
C SER A 260 18.22 4.91 11.90
N HIS A 261 16.91 4.63 12.00
CA HIS A 261 16.38 3.27 12.07
C HIS A 261 16.64 2.51 10.75
N HIS A 262 16.27 3.11 9.61
CA HIS A 262 16.51 2.51 8.31
C HIS A 262 18.01 2.42 7.97
N ALA A 263 18.79 3.43 8.38
CA ALA A 263 20.25 3.39 8.22
C ALA A 263 20.87 2.22 8.97
N LYS A 264 20.42 1.97 10.21
CA LYS A 264 20.88 0.84 11.02
C LYS A 264 20.48 -0.50 10.39
N GLN A 265 19.29 -0.63 9.83
CA GLN A 265 18.89 -1.84 9.11
C GLN A 265 19.79 -2.11 7.89
N LYS A 266 20.13 -1.08 7.12
CA LYS A 266 21.08 -1.22 6.00
C LYS A 266 22.46 -1.67 6.50
N GLU A 267 22.93 -1.14 7.62
CA GLU A 267 24.18 -1.57 8.27
C GLU A 267 24.13 -3.05 8.69
N GLU A 268 23.06 -3.48 9.36
CA GLU A 268 22.85 -4.87 9.78
C GLU A 268 22.80 -5.85 8.60
N MET A 269 22.37 -5.39 7.42
CA MET A 269 22.39 -6.18 6.17
C MET A 269 23.70 -6.08 5.40
N GLY A 270 24.71 -5.36 5.90
CA GLY A 270 25.97 -5.12 5.17
C GLY A 270 25.84 -4.18 3.97
N LEU A 271 24.80 -3.34 3.94
CA LEU A 271 24.46 -2.43 2.84
C LEU A 271 24.86 -0.97 3.13
N SER A 272 25.74 -0.71 4.09
CA SER A 272 26.15 0.63 4.48
C SER A 272 26.74 1.45 3.31
N ASN A 273 27.37 0.77 2.35
CA ASN A 273 27.97 1.40 1.17
C ASN A 273 27.00 1.50 -0.02
N VAL A 274 25.77 1.05 0.14
CA VAL A 274 24.74 1.10 -0.92
C VAL A 274 24.01 2.43 -0.85
N ASP A 275 24.37 3.33 -1.77
CA ASP A 275 23.86 4.71 -1.80
C ASP A 275 22.60 4.89 -2.66
N VAL A 276 21.77 3.85 -2.75
CA VAL A 276 20.50 3.82 -3.46
C VAL A 276 19.38 3.30 -2.56
N ALA A 277 18.14 3.54 -2.98
CA ALA A 277 16.93 3.14 -2.25
C ALA A 277 16.71 1.61 -2.31
N PHE A 278 17.56 0.86 -1.63
CA PHE A 278 17.52 -0.61 -1.58
C PHE A 278 17.43 -1.11 -0.13
N ASN A 279 16.33 -1.76 0.19
CA ASN A 279 16.11 -2.50 1.43
C ASN A 279 15.15 -3.67 1.16
N PRO A 280 15.63 -4.86 0.77
CA PRO A 280 14.80 -6.00 0.42
C PRO A 280 14.01 -6.58 1.61
N ASN A 281 14.36 -6.25 2.85
CA ASN A 281 13.59 -6.60 4.03
C ASN A 281 12.39 -5.67 4.26
N TYR A 282 12.40 -4.48 3.66
CA TYR A 282 11.30 -3.56 3.79
C TYR A 282 10.17 -3.97 2.83
N VAL A 283 9.21 -4.72 3.36
CA VAL A 283 8.04 -5.22 2.62
C VAL A 283 6.84 -4.33 2.91
N ILE A 284 6.28 -3.70 1.87
CA ILE A 284 5.16 -2.76 2.00
C ILE A 284 3.90 -3.21 1.27
N ALA A 285 3.99 -4.25 0.46
CA ALA A 285 2.85 -4.81 -0.26
C ALA A 285 2.80 -6.33 -0.07
N LEU A 286 1.61 -6.85 0.15
CA LEU A 286 1.34 -8.26 0.41
C LEU A 286 0.04 -8.67 -0.26
N GLU A 287 0.06 -9.80 -0.95
CA GLU A 287 -1.14 -10.41 -1.53
C GLU A 287 -1.00 -11.94 -1.54
N ILE A 288 -2.11 -12.65 -1.52
CA ILE A 288 -2.15 -14.10 -1.63
C ILE A 288 -3.02 -14.47 -2.83
N ASP A 289 -2.42 -15.17 -3.79
CA ASP A 289 -3.14 -15.55 -4.99
C ASP A 289 -4.08 -16.77 -4.79
N ARG A 290 -4.82 -17.12 -5.84
CA ARG A 290 -5.78 -18.24 -5.79
C ARG A 290 -5.13 -19.61 -5.58
N ASN A 291 -3.84 -19.75 -5.93
CA ASN A 291 -3.08 -20.97 -5.68
C ASN A 291 -2.65 -21.07 -4.21
N GLY A 292 -2.67 -19.94 -3.49
CA GLY A 292 -2.20 -19.81 -2.12
C GLY A 292 -0.74 -19.41 -2.04
N ASP A 293 -0.14 -19.02 -3.16
CA ASP A 293 1.19 -18.43 -3.18
C ASP A 293 1.16 -17.02 -2.57
N VAL A 294 2.17 -16.69 -1.79
CA VAL A 294 2.27 -15.41 -1.09
C VAL A 294 3.20 -14.50 -1.87
N TRP A 295 2.70 -13.33 -2.20
CA TRP A 295 3.42 -12.32 -2.96
C TRP A 295 3.80 -11.15 -2.06
N ALA A 296 5.06 -10.76 -2.10
CA ALA A 296 5.64 -9.70 -1.30
C ALA A 296 6.31 -8.65 -2.17
N GLY A 297 5.88 -7.40 -2.03
CA GLY A 297 6.48 -6.26 -2.70
C GLY A 297 7.51 -5.59 -1.81
N THR A 298 8.76 -5.49 -2.29
CA THR A 298 9.89 -5.00 -1.50
C THR A 298 10.36 -3.61 -1.93
N TRP A 299 11.15 -2.96 -1.07
CA TRP A 299 11.76 -1.67 -1.35
C TRP A 299 13.07 -1.85 -2.13
N GLY A 300 12.96 -1.87 -3.46
CA GLY A 300 14.10 -1.98 -4.37
C GLY A 300 14.56 -3.40 -4.69
N GLY A 301 14.11 -4.41 -3.95
CA GLY A 301 14.42 -5.82 -4.20
C GLY A 301 13.42 -6.54 -5.12
N GLY A 302 12.53 -5.80 -5.79
CA GLY A 302 11.53 -6.33 -6.71
C GLY A 302 10.36 -7.03 -6.01
N LEU A 303 9.70 -7.91 -6.75
CA LEU A 303 8.58 -8.74 -6.34
C LEU A 303 9.05 -10.12 -5.94
N SER A 304 8.60 -10.64 -4.80
CA SER A 304 8.93 -11.99 -4.34
C SER A 304 7.68 -12.86 -4.20
N ARG A 305 7.75 -14.11 -4.64
CA ARG A 305 6.70 -15.14 -4.55
C ARG A 305 7.18 -16.29 -3.67
N TYR A 306 6.37 -16.68 -2.69
CA TYR A 306 6.56 -17.86 -1.87
C TYR A 306 5.58 -18.96 -2.26
N ASP A 307 6.09 -20.08 -2.74
CA ASP A 307 5.32 -21.23 -3.23
C ASP A 307 5.00 -22.27 -2.13
N GLY A 308 5.20 -21.91 -0.87
CA GLY A 308 5.09 -22.83 0.27
C GLY A 308 6.42 -23.51 0.64
N LYS A 309 7.46 -23.39 -0.19
CA LYS A 309 8.79 -24.01 0.02
C LYS A 309 9.91 -23.00 0.00
N ARG A 310 9.92 -22.09 -1.00
CA ARG A 310 10.99 -21.11 -1.23
C ARG A 310 10.45 -19.81 -1.75
N TRP A 311 11.25 -18.76 -1.58
CA TRP A 311 11.04 -17.47 -2.23
C TRP A 311 11.69 -17.46 -3.61
N VAL A 312 11.01 -16.89 -4.59
CA VAL A 312 11.53 -16.58 -5.93
C VAL A 312 11.30 -15.10 -6.17
N SER A 313 12.34 -14.36 -6.58
CA SER A 313 12.26 -12.92 -6.79
C SER A 313 12.32 -12.56 -8.26
N TYR A 314 11.45 -11.63 -8.66
CA TYR A 314 11.34 -11.06 -10.00
C TYR A 314 11.74 -9.58 -9.94
N THR A 315 12.41 -9.13 -11.00
CA THR A 315 12.97 -7.77 -11.10
C THR A 315 12.70 -7.19 -12.49
N THR A 316 13.26 -6.02 -12.77
CA THR A 316 13.17 -5.42 -14.11
C THR A 316 13.75 -6.32 -15.21
N SER A 317 14.73 -7.15 -14.90
CA SER A 317 15.27 -8.15 -15.85
C SER A 317 14.29 -9.28 -16.20
N ASP A 318 13.26 -9.46 -15.36
CA ASP A 318 12.21 -10.48 -15.56
C ASP A 318 10.93 -9.87 -16.16
N GLY A 319 10.91 -8.53 -16.40
CA GLY A 319 9.78 -7.82 -17.04
C GLY A 319 8.98 -6.89 -16.12
N LEU A 320 9.39 -6.69 -14.86
CA LEU A 320 8.84 -5.62 -14.02
C LEU A 320 9.21 -4.24 -14.57
N PRO A 321 8.33 -3.22 -14.50
CA PRO A 321 8.67 -1.87 -14.91
C PRO A 321 9.57 -1.14 -13.91
N GLY A 322 9.63 -1.60 -12.66
CA GLY A 322 10.47 -1.04 -11.60
C GLY A 322 10.60 -1.99 -10.42
N ASN A 323 11.68 -1.86 -9.64
CA ASN A 323 11.99 -2.76 -8.52
C ASN A 323 11.41 -2.32 -7.17
N HIS A 324 10.79 -1.14 -7.08
CA HIS A 324 10.03 -0.70 -5.89
C HIS A 324 8.57 -1.08 -6.10
N ILE A 325 8.08 -2.03 -5.32
CA ILE A 325 6.70 -2.54 -5.42
C ILE A 325 5.89 -1.91 -4.30
N PHE A 326 4.94 -1.04 -4.64
CA PHE A 326 4.16 -0.27 -3.67
C PHE A 326 2.80 -0.88 -3.37
N MET A 327 2.25 -1.67 -4.29
CA MET A 327 0.92 -2.21 -4.18
C MET A 327 0.82 -3.56 -4.90
N LEU A 328 0.06 -4.48 -4.31
CA LEU A 328 -0.39 -5.74 -4.91
C LEU A 328 -1.90 -5.83 -4.78
N HIS A 329 -2.57 -6.32 -5.80
CA HIS A 329 -4.02 -6.52 -5.79
C HIS A 329 -4.40 -7.72 -6.67
N LEU A 330 -5.08 -8.69 -6.08
CA LEU A 330 -5.62 -9.82 -6.81
C LEU A 330 -6.97 -9.45 -7.44
N GLY A 331 -6.98 -9.29 -8.75
CA GLY A 331 -8.20 -9.00 -9.50
C GLY A 331 -9.24 -10.12 -9.42
N VAL A 332 -10.50 -9.77 -9.64
CA VAL A 332 -11.62 -10.74 -9.65
C VAL A 332 -11.46 -11.82 -10.72
N ASP A 333 -10.68 -11.57 -11.76
CA ASP A 333 -10.31 -12.51 -12.82
C ASP A 333 -9.08 -13.38 -12.48
N GLY A 334 -8.46 -13.16 -11.30
CA GLY A 334 -7.30 -13.89 -10.82
C GLY A 334 -5.96 -13.38 -11.33
N LYS A 335 -5.92 -12.26 -12.06
CA LYS A 335 -4.68 -11.57 -12.37
C LYS A 335 -4.13 -10.90 -11.11
N LEU A 336 -2.85 -11.01 -10.86
CA LEU A 336 -2.17 -10.21 -9.85
C LEU A 336 -1.75 -8.89 -10.47
N TRP A 337 -2.30 -7.79 -9.98
CA TRP A 337 -1.91 -6.44 -10.33
C TRP A 337 -0.77 -5.96 -9.43
N ILE A 338 0.23 -5.34 -10.02
CA ILE A 338 1.48 -4.95 -9.36
C ILE A 338 1.74 -3.47 -9.66
N GLY A 339 1.60 -2.63 -8.64
CA GLY A 339 1.91 -1.21 -8.69
C GLY A 339 3.36 -0.95 -8.29
N THR A 340 4.10 -0.27 -9.16
CA THR A 340 5.52 0.00 -8.98
C THR A 340 5.82 1.51 -8.99
N ASN A 341 7.09 1.87 -8.84
CA ASN A 341 7.58 3.23 -9.06
C ASN A 341 7.56 3.66 -10.55
N SER A 342 7.32 2.74 -11.47
CA SER A 342 7.47 2.97 -12.93
C SER A 342 6.29 2.47 -13.75
N GLY A 343 5.13 2.29 -13.13
CA GLY A 343 3.89 1.89 -13.78
C GLY A 343 3.16 0.75 -13.10
N LEU A 344 2.08 0.32 -13.73
CA LEU A 344 1.19 -0.77 -13.31
C LEU A 344 1.32 -1.93 -14.27
N VAL A 345 1.53 -3.13 -13.78
CA VAL A 345 1.68 -4.36 -14.58
C VAL A 345 0.83 -5.48 -13.98
N THR A 346 0.48 -6.48 -14.78
CA THR A 346 -0.15 -7.71 -14.28
C THR A 346 0.79 -8.91 -14.39
N TRP A 347 0.61 -9.86 -13.47
CA TRP A 347 1.17 -11.19 -13.55
C TRP A 347 0.06 -12.22 -13.80
N GLN A 348 0.21 -13.01 -14.84
CA GLN A 348 -0.69 -14.10 -15.16
C GLN A 348 0.04 -15.12 -16.03
N ASN A 349 -0.21 -16.43 -15.82
CA ASN A 349 0.40 -17.52 -16.59
C ASN A 349 1.93 -17.43 -16.66
N GLU A 350 2.57 -17.16 -15.53
CA GLU A 350 4.03 -17.01 -15.38
C GLU A 350 4.64 -15.90 -16.27
N LYS A 351 3.86 -14.86 -16.58
CA LYS A 351 4.31 -13.73 -17.41
C LYS A 351 3.79 -12.40 -16.90
N PHE A 352 4.63 -11.37 -17.06
CA PHE A 352 4.22 -9.97 -16.89
C PHE A 352 3.58 -9.44 -18.16
N SER A 353 2.55 -8.60 -18.00
CA SER A 353 1.98 -7.84 -19.12
C SER A 353 2.90 -6.69 -19.52
N LYS A 354 2.59 -6.04 -20.65
CA LYS A 354 3.12 -4.70 -20.93
C LYS A 354 2.68 -3.74 -19.81
N PRO A 355 3.60 -2.88 -19.29
CA PRO A 355 3.24 -1.91 -18.28
C PRO A 355 2.25 -0.86 -18.78
N LEU A 356 1.29 -0.48 -17.94
CA LEU A 356 0.51 0.73 -18.07
C LEU A 356 1.23 1.88 -17.38
N THR A 357 1.31 3.02 -18.05
CA THR A 357 2.01 4.23 -17.61
C THR A 357 1.15 5.48 -17.80
N VAL A 358 1.68 6.66 -17.50
CA VAL A 358 1.04 7.93 -17.83
C VAL A 358 0.75 8.04 -19.34
N ALA A 359 1.61 7.48 -20.20
CA ALA A 359 1.38 7.47 -21.66
C ALA A 359 0.16 6.63 -22.06
N ASP A 360 -0.24 5.67 -21.21
CA ASP A 360 -1.40 4.80 -21.42
C ASP A 360 -2.65 5.30 -20.65
N GLY A 361 -2.53 6.40 -19.87
CA GLY A 361 -3.64 7.06 -19.18
C GLY A 361 -3.60 6.96 -17.65
N LEU A 362 -2.57 6.43 -17.01
CA LEU A 362 -2.42 6.53 -15.56
C LEU A 362 -2.24 8.00 -15.13
N PHE A 363 -2.64 8.32 -13.91
CA PHE A 363 -2.46 9.66 -13.35
C PHE A 363 -0.98 9.97 -13.08
N ALA A 364 -0.23 9.00 -12.58
CA ALA A 364 1.22 9.02 -12.43
C ALA A 364 1.77 7.59 -12.48
N ASN A 365 3.08 7.45 -12.74
CA ASN A 365 3.73 6.14 -12.83
C ASN A 365 3.94 5.48 -11.45
N ASN A 366 3.95 6.25 -10.37
CA ASN A 366 3.99 5.67 -9.01
C ASN A 366 2.58 5.23 -8.61
N VAL A 367 2.34 3.93 -8.54
CA VAL A 367 1.03 3.34 -8.25
C VAL A 367 1.02 2.79 -6.82
N PHE A 368 0.21 3.40 -5.94
CA PHE A 368 0.19 3.10 -4.50
C PHE A 368 -1.04 2.34 -4.03
N ALA A 369 -2.14 2.41 -4.77
CA ALA A 369 -3.39 1.78 -4.38
C ALA A 369 -4.17 1.34 -5.61
N MET A 370 -4.95 0.29 -5.46
CA MET A 370 -5.87 -0.18 -6.48
C MET A 370 -7.07 -0.86 -5.84
N ALA A 371 -8.21 -0.75 -6.50
CA ALA A 371 -9.38 -1.57 -6.23
C ALA A 371 -10.08 -1.91 -7.55
N SER A 372 -10.79 -3.03 -7.58
CA SER A 372 -11.58 -3.46 -8.73
C SER A 372 -13.01 -3.81 -8.30
N SER A 373 -14.01 -3.30 -9.02
CA SER A 373 -15.40 -3.72 -8.89
C SER A 373 -15.73 -4.90 -9.80
N ALA A 374 -15.03 -4.97 -10.95
CA ALA A 374 -15.09 -6.04 -11.95
C ALA A 374 -13.71 -6.25 -12.59
N ALA A 375 -13.55 -7.27 -13.41
CA ALA A 375 -12.29 -7.55 -14.09
C ALA A 375 -11.83 -6.44 -15.02
N ASP A 376 -12.78 -5.67 -15.53
CA ASP A 376 -12.60 -4.58 -16.49
C ASP A 376 -12.88 -3.20 -15.90
N ASP A 377 -13.17 -3.10 -14.59
CA ASP A 377 -13.49 -1.84 -13.90
C ASP A 377 -12.55 -1.62 -12.72
N LEU A 378 -11.53 -0.78 -12.93
CA LEU A 378 -10.38 -0.63 -12.05
C LEU A 378 -10.22 0.82 -11.60
N TRP A 379 -9.88 1.01 -10.33
CA TRP A 379 -9.55 2.28 -9.72
C TRP A 379 -8.10 2.26 -9.27
N VAL A 380 -7.27 3.16 -9.84
CA VAL A 380 -5.81 3.16 -9.65
C VAL A 380 -5.37 4.48 -9.03
N GLY A 381 -4.81 4.40 -7.84
CA GLY A 381 -4.38 5.55 -7.04
C GLY A 381 -2.89 5.85 -7.16
N SER A 382 -2.59 7.13 -7.31
CA SER A 382 -1.24 7.65 -7.52
C SER A 382 -1.02 8.95 -6.74
N TYR A 383 0.07 9.66 -7.00
CA TYR A 383 0.23 11.04 -6.54
C TYR A 383 -0.82 11.94 -7.18
N GLY A 384 -1.56 12.69 -6.36
CA GLY A 384 -2.47 13.74 -6.77
C GLY A 384 -3.81 13.29 -7.34
N GLY A 385 -4.04 11.99 -7.56
CA GLY A 385 -5.28 11.54 -8.15
C GLY A 385 -5.49 10.05 -8.28
N VAL A 386 -6.68 9.73 -8.77
CA VAL A 386 -7.14 8.39 -9.10
C VAL A 386 -7.48 8.33 -10.57
N ALA A 387 -7.00 7.32 -11.26
CA ALA A 387 -7.45 6.95 -12.60
C ALA A 387 -8.53 5.86 -12.49
N HIS A 388 -9.69 6.10 -13.06
CA HIS A 388 -10.71 5.10 -13.29
C HIS A 388 -10.50 4.50 -14.67
N LEU A 389 -10.23 3.23 -14.72
CA LEU A 389 -9.83 2.49 -15.90
C LEU A 389 -10.91 1.47 -16.26
N ARG A 390 -11.49 1.61 -17.45
CA ARG A 390 -12.38 0.60 -18.01
C ARG A 390 -11.65 -0.10 -19.15
N LEU A 391 -11.27 -1.36 -18.91
CA LEU A 391 -10.66 -2.20 -19.93
C LEU A 391 -11.74 -2.61 -20.94
N GLY A 392 -11.52 -2.37 -22.23
CA GLY A 392 -12.40 -2.86 -23.27
C GLY A 392 -12.38 -4.39 -23.35
N LYS A 393 -13.54 -4.97 -23.70
CA LYS A 393 -13.68 -6.40 -23.95
C LYS A 393 -12.94 -6.81 -25.23
#